data_76fd0b134a64a8f11e03a4ec7feebda4
#
_entry.id   76fd0b134a64a8f11e03a4ec7feebda4
#
_cell.length_a   1.000
_cell.length_b   1.000
_cell.length_c   1.000
_cell.angle_alpha   90.00
_cell.angle_beta   90.00
_cell.angle_gamma   90.00
#
_symmetry.space_group_name_H-M   'P 1'
#
loop_
_entity.id
_entity.type
_entity.pdbx_description
1 polymer ?
#
loop_
_entity_poly.entity_id
_entity_poly.type
_entity_poly.pdbx_seq_one_letter_code
_entity_poly.pdbx_strand_id
1 'polypeptide(L)'
;FWNLFDPYELNTIIAAPAQVAQMLGISEFRDAAAGLNFHATGEVITPLGADLIKGSCVPAGKIIGIDRSCALEMVTTGPVSTEYDKLIDRQLERAVISSTAGFARIFDSAARTLTV
;
A
#
# COMPACT_ATOMS: atom_id res chain seq x y z
N PHE A 1 16.40 5.23 -9.01
CA PHE A 1 15.08 5.38 -8.35
C PHE A 1 15.24 5.73 -6.86
N TRP A 2 16.08 5.01 -6.12
CA TRP A 2 16.36 5.25 -4.71
C TRP A 2 16.80 6.70 -4.42
N ASN A 3 17.75 7.23 -5.17
CA ASN A 3 18.28 8.58 -4.98
C ASN A 3 17.25 9.70 -5.21
N LEU A 4 16.08 9.40 -5.79
CA LEU A 4 15.03 10.38 -6.00
C LEU A 4 14.20 10.67 -4.75
N PHE A 5 14.41 9.88 -3.68
CA PHE A 5 13.70 10.03 -2.42
C PHE A 5 14.40 10.91 -1.39
N ASP A 6 15.66 11.29 -1.63
CA ASP A 6 16.36 12.22 -0.73
C ASP A 6 15.61 13.56 -0.60
N PRO A 7 15.27 14.05 0.60
CA PRO A 7 15.63 13.58 1.96
C PRO A 7 14.70 12.53 2.59
N TYR A 8 13.75 11.96 1.85
CA TYR A 8 12.80 10.96 2.35
C TYR A 8 13.36 9.55 2.24
N GLU A 9 12.79 8.62 2.99
CA GLU A 9 13.18 7.22 2.98
C GLU A 9 12.21 6.37 2.16
N LEU A 10 12.71 5.62 1.19
CA LEU A 10 11.90 4.64 0.47
C LEU A 10 11.68 3.42 1.37
N ASN A 11 10.55 3.35 2.05
CA ASN A 11 10.20 2.25 2.94
C ASN A 11 9.12 1.31 2.38
N THR A 12 8.43 1.71 1.32
CA THR A 12 7.39 0.88 0.71
C THR A 12 7.42 1.00 -0.81
N ILE A 13 7.35 -0.15 -1.47
CA ILE A 13 7.24 -0.26 -2.93
C ILE A 13 5.93 -0.98 -3.25
N ILE A 14 5.08 -0.35 -4.04
CA ILE A 14 3.84 -0.94 -4.54
C ILE A 14 3.99 -1.17 -6.03
N ALA A 15 3.85 -2.41 -6.47
CA ALA A 15 4.00 -2.76 -7.87
C ALA A 15 2.84 -3.62 -8.37
N ALA A 16 2.58 -3.55 -9.67
CA ALA A 16 1.60 -4.44 -10.31
C ALA A 16 2.08 -5.90 -10.24
N PRO A 17 1.17 -6.89 -10.27
CA PRO A 17 1.54 -8.30 -10.11
C PRO A 17 2.60 -8.80 -11.09
N ALA A 18 2.57 -8.32 -12.33
CA ALA A 18 3.55 -8.68 -13.35
C ALA A 18 4.96 -8.15 -13.01
N GLN A 19 5.06 -6.93 -12.52
CA GLN A 19 6.33 -6.33 -12.10
C GLN A 19 6.89 -6.98 -10.84
N VAL A 20 6.02 -7.36 -9.89
CA VAL A 20 6.43 -8.14 -8.71
C VAL A 20 7.06 -9.48 -9.14
N ALA A 21 6.45 -10.19 -10.08
CA ALA A 21 6.98 -11.44 -10.60
C ALA A 21 8.34 -11.25 -11.30
N GLN A 22 8.52 -10.16 -12.05
CA GLN A 22 9.79 -9.82 -12.68
C GLN A 22 10.87 -9.48 -11.64
N MET A 23 10.53 -8.70 -10.61
CA MET A 23 11.46 -8.36 -9.52
C MET A 23 11.91 -9.60 -8.76
N LEU A 24 11.01 -10.51 -8.45
CA LEU A 24 11.33 -11.79 -7.81
C LEU A 24 12.16 -12.73 -8.71
N GLY A 25 12.19 -12.48 -10.02
CA GLY A 25 13.04 -13.18 -10.97
C GLY A 25 14.50 -12.75 -10.97
N ILE A 26 14.81 -11.59 -10.39
CA ILE A 26 16.17 -11.05 -10.31
C ILE A 26 16.99 -11.86 -9.29
N SER A 27 18.21 -12.24 -9.65
CA SER A 27 19.07 -13.11 -8.82
C SER A 27 19.35 -12.53 -7.44
N GLU A 28 19.56 -11.21 -7.36
CA GLU A 28 19.84 -10.47 -6.12
C GLU A 28 18.66 -10.50 -5.15
N PHE A 29 17.45 -10.60 -5.68
CA PHE A 29 16.23 -10.74 -4.86
C PHE A 29 15.98 -12.20 -4.42
N ARG A 30 16.59 -13.16 -5.10
CA ARG A 30 16.45 -14.60 -4.77
C ARG A 30 17.52 -15.10 -3.81
N ASP A 31 18.58 -14.35 -3.61
CA ASP A 31 19.65 -14.73 -2.70
C ASP A 31 19.19 -14.57 -1.24
N ALA A 32 19.13 -15.70 -0.53
CA ALA A 32 18.76 -15.73 0.89
C ALA A 32 19.76 -14.93 1.76
N ALA A 33 20.99 -14.75 1.32
CA ALA A 33 22.00 -13.94 2.00
C ALA A 33 21.73 -12.44 1.86
N ALA A 34 20.98 -12.01 0.84
CA ALA A 34 20.58 -10.62 0.64
C ALA A 34 19.36 -10.20 1.48
N GLY A 35 18.82 -11.09 2.32
CA GLY A 35 17.77 -10.74 3.29
C GLY A 35 16.34 -10.88 2.80
N LEU A 36 16.09 -11.67 1.76
CA LEU A 36 14.73 -12.05 1.37
C LEU A 36 14.11 -12.97 2.42
N ASN A 37 13.49 -12.38 3.41
CA ASN A 37 12.58 -13.10 4.28
C ASN A 37 11.22 -13.20 3.61
N PHE A 38 10.97 -14.30 2.95
CA PHE A 38 9.66 -14.63 2.43
C PHE A 38 8.78 -15.03 3.62
N HIS A 39 8.10 -14.06 4.20
CA HIS A 39 7.08 -14.37 5.20
C HIS A 39 5.83 -14.91 4.47
N ALA A 40 5.24 -15.96 5.03
CA ALA A 40 4.01 -16.58 4.52
C ALA A 40 2.81 -15.62 4.41
N THR A 41 2.93 -14.40 4.87
CA THR A 41 1.96 -13.30 4.81
C THR A 41 1.89 -12.61 3.44
N GLY A 42 2.77 -12.96 2.50
CA GLY A 42 2.81 -12.32 1.17
C GLY A 42 3.52 -10.96 1.13
N GLU A 43 4.12 -10.54 2.22
CA GLU A 43 4.99 -9.36 2.28
C GLU A 43 6.42 -9.77 1.98
N VAL A 44 7.05 -9.11 1.03
CA VAL A 44 8.45 -9.33 0.66
C VAL A 44 9.24 -8.08 1.05
N ILE A 45 10.20 -8.25 1.93
CA ILE A 45 11.15 -7.19 2.25
C ILE A 45 12.25 -7.24 1.20
N THR A 46 12.49 -6.13 0.52
CA THR A 46 13.57 -6.02 -0.46
C THR A 46 14.93 -5.94 0.24
N PRO A 47 16.04 -6.29 -0.44
CA PRO A 47 17.39 -6.13 0.13
C PRO A 47 17.70 -4.72 0.61
N LEU A 48 16.95 -3.73 0.15
CA LEU A 48 17.05 -2.32 0.50
C LEU A 48 16.24 -1.94 1.75
N GLY A 49 15.58 -2.90 2.41
CA GLY A 49 14.76 -2.65 3.60
C GLY A 49 13.38 -2.08 3.33
N ALA A 50 12.95 -2.00 2.06
CA ALA A 50 11.61 -1.55 1.69
C ALA A 50 10.65 -2.74 1.58
N ASP A 51 9.42 -2.56 2.06
CA ASP A 51 8.35 -3.54 1.91
C ASP A 51 7.83 -3.55 0.48
N LEU A 52 7.78 -4.72 -0.15
CA LEU A 52 7.22 -4.89 -1.49
C LEU A 52 5.78 -5.38 -1.40
N ILE A 53 4.85 -4.54 -1.82
CA ILE A 53 3.41 -4.83 -1.78
C ILE A 53 2.88 -5.01 -3.20
N LYS A 54 2.15 -6.10 -3.42
CA LYS A 54 1.43 -6.32 -4.66
C LYS A 54 0.15 -5.50 -4.70
N GLY A 55 0.07 -4.52 -5.60
CA GLY A 55 -1.09 -3.66 -5.80
C GLY A 55 -1.83 -4.00 -7.10
N SER A 56 -3.05 -4.53 -7.01
CA SER A 56 -3.88 -4.79 -8.20
C SER A 56 -4.40 -3.51 -8.87
N CYS A 57 -4.42 -2.41 -8.14
CA CYS A 57 -4.86 -1.10 -8.65
C CYS A 57 -3.74 -0.34 -9.39
N VAL A 58 -2.50 -0.84 -9.33
CA VAL A 58 -1.37 -0.21 -10.03
C VAL A 58 -1.40 -0.64 -11.50
N PRO A 59 -1.38 0.31 -12.44
CA PRO A 59 -1.31 -0.02 -13.87
C PRO A 59 -0.06 -0.84 -14.19
N ALA A 60 -0.18 -1.75 -15.16
CA ALA A 60 0.95 -2.54 -15.63
C ALA A 60 2.09 -1.62 -16.13
N GLY A 61 3.33 -2.00 -15.85
CA GLY A 61 4.51 -1.19 -16.19
C GLY A 61 4.80 -0.04 -15.24
N LYS A 62 4.12 0.05 -14.09
CA LYS A 62 4.37 1.09 -13.09
C LYS A 62 4.74 0.49 -11.74
N ILE A 63 5.67 1.13 -11.09
CA ILE A 63 6.10 0.85 -9.73
C ILE A 63 6.01 2.15 -8.94
N ILE A 64 5.36 2.12 -7.80
CA ILE A 64 5.18 3.28 -6.93
C ILE A 64 6.04 3.08 -5.70
N GLY A 65 6.94 4.00 -5.44
CA GLY A 65 7.69 4.08 -4.19
C GLY A 65 7.10 5.13 -3.27
N ILE A 66 6.97 4.83 -2.01
CA ILE A 66 6.34 5.70 -1.01
C ILE A 66 7.15 5.70 0.28
N ASP A 67 7.30 6.87 0.87
CA ASP A 67 7.63 7.02 2.28
C ASP A 67 6.34 7.06 3.10
N ARG A 68 6.03 5.99 3.83
CA ARG A 68 4.79 5.86 4.63
C ARG A 68 4.68 6.89 5.74
N SER A 69 5.79 7.43 6.20
CA SER A 69 5.81 8.35 7.34
C SER A 69 5.33 9.76 6.98
N CYS A 70 5.47 10.17 5.72
CA CYS A 70 5.20 11.55 5.33
C CYS A 70 4.50 11.74 3.97
N ALA A 71 4.26 10.67 3.19
CA ALA A 71 3.67 10.82 1.86
C ALA A 71 2.17 11.12 1.89
N LEU A 72 1.44 10.44 2.75
CA LEU A 72 -0.03 10.48 2.80
C LEU A 72 -0.54 10.67 4.21
N GLU A 73 -1.62 11.42 4.34
CA GLU A 73 -2.39 11.56 5.56
C GLU A 73 -3.83 11.13 5.31
N MET A 74 -4.37 10.36 6.25
CA MET A 74 -5.78 10.00 6.29
C MET A 74 -6.49 10.84 7.35
N VAL A 75 -7.48 11.60 6.95
CA VAL A 75 -8.32 12.41 7.84
C VAL A 75 -9.69 11.79 7.90
N THR A 76 -10.17 11.54 9.12
CA THR A 76 -11.53 11.04 9.37
C THR A 76 -12.37 12.14 10.01
N THR A 77 -13.60 12.30 9.57
CA THR A 77 -14.54 13.32 10.09
C THR A 77 -15.21 12.91 11.39
N GLY A 78 -15.02 11.67 11.85
CA GLY A 78 -15.60 11.18 13.10
C GLY A 78 -15.40 9.68 13.28
N PRO A 79 -15.85 9.13 14.40
CA PRO A 79 -15.83 7.71 14.62
C PRO A 79 -16.76 6.98 13.64
N VAL A 80 -16.54 5.70 13.47
CA VAL A 80 -17.44 4.84 12.70
C VAL A 80 -18.80 4.87 13.38
N SER A 81 -19.85 5.27 12.66
CA SER A 81 -21.23 5.27 13.16
C SER A 81 -21.94 3.97 12.76
N THR A 82 -22.65 3.40 13.72
CA THR A 82 -23.51 2.23 13.49
C THR A 82 -24.94 2.63 13.79
N GLU A 83 -25.80 2.52 12.80
CA GLU A 83 -27.23 2.80 12.92
C GLU A 83 -28.01 1.52 12.75
N TYR A 84 -29.01 1.33 13.62
CA TYR A 84 -29.91 0.21 13.58
C TYR A 84 -31.32 0.68 13.25
N ASP A 85 -31.95 0.08 12.29
CA ASP A 85 -33.34 0.35 11.91
C ASP A 85 -34.13 -0.95 11.92
N LYS A 86 -35.30 -0.89 12.57
CA LYS A 86 -36.19 -2.02 12.68
C LYS A 86 -37.42 -1.79 11.82
N LEU A 87 -37.54 -2.53 10.72
CA LEU A 87 -38.68 -2.49 9.83
C LEU A 87 -39.75 -3.43 10.36
N ILE A 88 -40.73 -2.89 11.13
CA ILE A 88 -41.76 -3.65 11.83
C ILE A 88 -42.71 -4.35 10.86
N ASP A 89 -43.02 -3.74 9.73
CA ASP A 89 -43.92 -4.27 8.68
C ASP A 89 -43.33 -5.49 7.94
N ARG A 90 -42.02 -5.67 7.96
CA ARG A 90 -41.33 -6.80 7.32
C ARG A 90 -40.57 -7.72 8.27
N GLN A 91 -40.64 -7.46 9.58
CA GLN A 91 -39.87 -8.17 10.62
C GLN A 91 -38.39 -8.30 10.30
N LEU A 92 -37.78 -7.26 9.68
CA LEU A 92 -36.38 -7.20 9.31
C LEU A 92 -35.68 -6.19 10.19
N GLU A 93 -34.45 -6.52 10.58
CA GLU A 93 -33.53 -5.62 11.22
C GLU A 93 -32.44 -5.22 10.20
N ARG A 94 -32.17 -3.93 10.09
CA ARG A 94 -31.13 -3.38 9.24
C ARG A 94 -30.06 -2.72 10.12
N ALA A 95 -28.80 -3.08 9.90
CA ALA A 95 -27.66 -2.38 10.47
C ALA A 95 -26.90 -1.68 9.35
N VAL A 96 -26.58 -0.40 9.54
CA VAL A 96 -25.78 0.40 8.62
C VAL A 96 -24.54 0.86 9.37
N ILE A 97 -23.37 0.54 8.81
CA ILE A 97 -22.10 1.02 9.32
C ILE A 97 -21.57 2.03 8.31
N SER A 98 -21.32 3.24 8.77
CA SER A 98 -20.78 4.31 7.93
C SER A 98 -19.53 4.93 8.54
N SER A 99 -18.57 5.22 7.68
CA SER A 99 -17.40 6.01 8.03
C SER A 99 -17.04 6.93 6.87
N THR A 100 -16.50 8.10 7.18
CA THR A 100 -16.04 9.05 6.18
C THR A 100 -14.57 9.32 6.41
N ALA A 101 -13.76 9.09 5.37
CA ALA A 101 -12.33 9.35 5.39
C ALA A 101 -11.92 10.12 4.14
N GLY A 102 -11.01 11.07 4.30
CA GLY A 102 -10.33 11.76 3.22
C GLY A 102 -8.85 11.41 3.22
N PHE A 103 -8.24 11.42 2.06
CA PHE A 103 -6.82 11.19 1.89
C PHE A 103 -6.18 12.43 1.29
N ALA A 104 -5.10 12.89 1.89
CA ALA A 104 -4.33 14.01 1.42
C ALA A 104 -2.88 13.59 1.17
N ARG A 105 -2.31 14.07 0.08
CA ARG A 105 -0.87 13.95 -0.18
C ARG A 105 -0.17 15.15 0.46
N ILE A 106 0.75 14.89 1.38
CA ILE A 106 1.43 15.95 2.13
C ILE A 106 2.66 16.44 1.37
N PHE A 107 3.54 15.52 1.01
CA PHE A 107 4.77 15.87 0.30
C PHE A 107 4.84 15.17 -1.06
N ASP A 108 4.95 15.97 -2.11
CA ASP A 108 5.02 15.48 -3.49
C ASP A 108 6.23 14.57 -3.75
N SER A 109 7.34 14.87 -3.10
CA SER A 109 8.59 14.12 -3.26
C SER A 109 8.63 12.80 -2.51
N ALA A 110 7.74 12.61 -1.52
CA ALA A 110 7.66 11.41 -0.71
C ALA A 110 6.91 10.24 -1.40
N ALA A 111 6.33 10.48 -2.57
CA ALA A 111 5.71 9.45 -3.41
C ALA A 111 6.17 9.63 -4.86
N ARG A 112 6.78 8.62 -5.43
CA ARG A 112 7.33 8.64 -6.79
C ARG A 112 6.88 7.42 -7.58
N THR A 113 6.67 7.63 -8.87
CA THR A 113 6.30 6.56 -9.80
C THR A 113 7.45 6.32 -10.77
N LEU A 114 7.85 5.07 -10.91
CA LEU A 114 8.76 4.59 -11.93
C LEU A 114 7.94 3.88 -13.00
N THR A 115 8.21 4.21 -14.26
CA THR A 115 7.66 3.49 -15.41
C THR A 115 8.70 2.53 -15.94
N VAL A 116 8.31 1.28 -16.08
CA VAL A 116 9.18 0.18 -16.53
C VAL A 116 8.73 -0.29 -17.91
#